data_ee15d5b8c6087f4e54ff12cd6af065ea
#
_entry.id   ee15d5b8c6087f4e54ff12cd6af065ea
#
_cell.length_a   1.000
_cell.length_b   1.000
_cell.length_c   1.000
_cell.angle_alpha   90.00
_cell.angle_beta   90.00
_cell.angle_gamma   90.00
#
_symmetry.space_group_name_H-M   'P 1'
#
loop_
_entity.id
_entity.type
_entity.pdbx_description
1 polymer ?
#
loop_
_entity_poly.entity_id
_entity_poly.type
_entity_poly.pdbx_seq_one_letter_code
_entity_poly.pdbx_strand_id
1 'polypeptide(L)'
;MAADQPGAPGPIEPGPSPNEVRDPLVRDEIKKAKVWFGAGLLIALAVLLVQPLLVIFSGLILGVMFDGGVRLLGRVTPIGRGWRLLIVVLGATLFLLGVFYLTGVGIVAQVNQLRATLEGQTVRVTAWLTAQGVMPGASDVSGIARQAMSSVGRLTSWVGSAVGALTTLFFILVLGLFFAAEPRVYDRGVQWMIPQASRAEFALTIDRMGFTLRRLLAGKLLGMLVEGVLTWFALMIGGVPLAMLLGIITGILAFIPNIGAFVSGVLMVAVGFSAGVETGLWAIGTYVVVQTFDGYVVAPMVAKKTVDMPPALTLGAQILASALMGLLGLALADSFVAMIKVAMERRAEREGERRATRPS
;
A
#
# COMPACT_ATOMS: atom_id res chain seq x y z
N MET A 1 79.67 -25.27 -49.96
CA MET A 1 79.24 -26.15 -48.85
C MET A 1 78.47 -25.27 -47.88
N ALA A 2 77.18 -25.14 -48.05
CA ALA A 2 76.29 -24.35 -47.19
C ALA A 2 75.61 -25.32 -46.24
N ALA A 3 75.88 -25.16 -44.96
CA ALA A 3 75.27 -25.99 -43.88
C ALA A 3 73.84 -25.62 -43.66
N ASP A 4 73.00 -26.64 -43.81
CA ASP A 4 71.55 -26.61 -43.56
C ASP A 4 71.34 -26.41 -42.04
N GLN A 5 70.71 -25.28 -41.62
CA GLN A 5 70.34 -25.05 -40.23
C GLN A 5 68.95 -25.66 -39.99
N PRO A 6 68.80 -26.51 -39.00
CA PRO A 6 67.48 -27.07 -38.70
C PRO A 6 66.53 -25.95 -38.26
N GLY A 7 65.36 -25.88 -38.92
CA GLY A 7 64.33 -24.86 -38.66
C GLY A 7 63.90 -24.82 -37.19
N ALA A 8 63.81 -23.60 -36.68
CA ALA A 8 63.26 -23.37 -35.32
C ALA A 8 61.86 -23.98 -35.19
N PRO A 9 61.50 -24.64 -34.05
CA PRO A 9 60.18 -25.16 -33.84
C PRO A 9 59.18 -24.02 -33.87
N GLY A 10 58.13 -24.16 -34.73
CA GLY A 10 57.05 -23.20 -34.86
C GLY A 10 56.34 -23.01 -33.48
N PRO A 11 55.64 -21.87 -33.31
CA PRO A 11 54.97 -21.60 -32.07
C PRO A 11 54.03 -22.75 -31.71
N ILE A 12 54.17 -23.30 -30.49
CA ILE A 12 53.29 -24.33 -29.93
C ILE A 12 51.92 -23.66 -29.80
N GLU A 13 50.97 -23.96 -30.67
CA GLU A 13 49.60 -23.55 -30.46
C GLU A 13 49.10 -24.16 -29.17
N PRO A 14 48.62 -23.31 -28.21
CA PRO A 14 48.11 -23.83 -26.96
C PRO A 14 46.91 -24.75 -27.25
N GLY A 15 47.01 -25.98 -26.82
CA GLY A 15 45.93 -26.94 -26.96
C GLY A 15 44.64 -26.42 -26.32
N PRO A 16 43.48 -26.93 -26.73
CA PRO A 16 42.18 -26.42 -26.26
C PRO A 16 42.11 -26.47 -24.74
N SER A 17 41.59 -25.37 -24.16
CA SER A 17 41.34 -25.23 -22.72
C SER A 17 40.42 -26.36 -22.22
N PRO A 18 40.66 -26.93 -21.02
CA PRO A 18 39.76 -27.95 -20.43
C PRO A 18 38.31 -27.53 -20.28
N ASN A 19 38.03 -26.23 -20.34
CA ASN A 19 36.71 -25.64 -20.23
C ASN A 19 36.01 -25.43 -21.60
N GLU A 20 36.63 -25.82 -22.70
CA GLU A 20 36.08 -25.64 -24.04
C GLU A 20 35.17 -26.81 -24.41
N VAL A 21 33.87 -26.59 -24.29
CA VAL A 21 32.84 -27.57 -24.69
C VAL A 21 32.76 -27.58 -26.22
N ARG A 22 33.27 -28.63 -26.84
CA ARG A 22 33.35 -28.78 -28.32
C ARG A 22 32.11 -29.38 -28.93
N ASP A 23 31.35 -30.15 -28.19
CA ASP A 23 30.14 -30.77 -28.70
C ASP A 23 29.04 -29.69 -28.90
N PRO A 24 28.57 -29.46 -30.12
CA PRO A 24 27.52 -28.48 -30.42
C PRO A 24 26.22 -28.78 -29.65
N LEU A 25 25.87 -30.04 -29.42
CA LEU A 25 24.69 -30.43 -28.66
C LEU A 25 24.81 -30.02 -27.19
N VAL A 26 25.95 -30.31 -26.57
CA VAL A 26 26.22 -29.93 -25.18
C VAL A 26 26.27 -28.41 -25.02
N ARG A 27 26.83 -27.69 -26.00
CA ARG A 27 26.88 -26.23 -26.01
C ARG A 27 25.49 -25.60 -26.07
N ASP A 28 24.57 -26.16 -26.87
CA ASP A 28 23.19 -25.66 -26.96
C ASP A 28 22.37 -26.03 -25.73
N GLU A 29 22.58 -27.20 -25.12
CA GLU A 29 21.94 -27.54 -23.82
C GLU A 29 22.47 -26.63 -22.68
N ILE A 30 23.74 -26.30 -22.66
CA ILE A 30 24.30 -25.33 -21.69
C ILE A 30 23.69 -23.94 -21.90
N LYS A 31 23.45 -23.48 -23.15
CA LYS A 31 22.78 -22.21 -23.42
C LYS A 31 21.34 -22.22 -22.89
N LYS A 32 20.59 -23.29 -23.18
CA LYS A 32 19.23 -23.46 -22.66
C LYS A 32 19.23 -23.49 -21.12
N ALA A 33 20.12 -24.26 -20.51
CA ALA A 33 20.24 -24.34 -19.06
C ALA A 33 20.55 -22.96 -18.44
N LYS A 34 21.47 -22.18 -19.05
CA LYS A 34 21.77 -20.80 -18.60
C LYS A 34 20.55 -19.89 -18.67
N VAL A 35 19.73 -19.99 -19.72
CA VAL A 35 18.51 -19.20 -19.87
C VAL A 35 17.48 -19.59 -18.79
N TRP A 36 17.26 -20.90 -18.58
CA TRP A 36 16.33 -21.38 -17.54
C TRP A 36 16.82 -21.04 -16.12
N PHE A 37 18.10 -21.23 -15.86
CA PHE A 37 18.69 -20.89 -14.56
C PHE A 37 18.67 -19.38 -14.31
N GLY A 38 18.97 -18.59 -15.34
CA GLY A 38 18.87 -17.12 -15.30
C GLY A 38 17.44 -16.65 -15.05
N ALA A 39 16.46 -17.25 -15.72
CA ALA A 39 15.05 -16.95 -15.50
C ALA A 39 14.59 -17.36 -14.08
N GLY A 40 14.98 -18.53 -13.60
CA GLY A 40 14.69 -18.99 -12.24
C GLY A 40 15.33 -18.08 -11.17
N LEU A 41 16.59 -17.69 -11.37
CA LEU A 41 17.27 -16.74 -10.50
C LEU A 41 16.60 -15.37 -10.48
N LEU A 42 16.17 -14.87 -11.64
CA LEU A 42 15.47 -13.59 -11.77
C LEU A 42 14.13 -13.62 -11.05
N ILE A 43 13.37 -14.71 -11.16
CA ILE A 43 12.11 -14.90 -10.42
C ILE A 43 12.38 -14.96 -8.92
N ALA A 44 13.36 -15.76 -8.49
CA ALA A 44 13.74 -15.85 -7.08
C ALA A 44 14.16 -14.49 -6.51
N LEU A 45 14.95 -13.73 -7.27
CA LEU A 45 15.37 -12.38 -6.89
C LEU A 45 14.19 -11.42 -6.83
N ALA A 46 13.26 -11.49 -7.78
CA ALA A 46 12.05 -10.67 -7.78
C ALA A 46 11.19 -10.95 -6.54
N VAL A 47 11.02 -12.24 -6.17
CA VAL A 47 10.28 -12.62 -4.96
C VAL A 47 11.00 -12.15 -3.69
N LEU A 48 12.32 -12.29 -3.63
CA LEU A 48 13.12 -11.86 -2.48
C LEU A 48 13.09 -10.33 -2.30
N LEU A 49 13.12 -9.58 -3.41
CA LEU A 49 13.17 -8.12 -3.40
C LEU A 49 11.78 -7.47 -3.40
N VAL A 50 10.69 -8.24 -3.40
CA VAL A 50 9.34 -7.70 -3.49
C VAL A 50 9.06 -6.66 -2.39
N GLN A 51 9.45 -6.94 -1.15
CA GLN A 51 9.23 -6.03 -0.02
C GLN A 51 9.99 -4.69 -0.16
N PRO A 52 11.32 -4.67 -0.38
CA PRO A 52 12.02 -3.40 -0.61
C PRO A 52 11.51 -2.65 -1.85
N LEU A 53 11.15 -3.36 -2.93
CA LEU A 53 10.57 -2.72 -4.12
C LEU A 53 9.22 -2.06 -3.82
N LEU A 54 8.38 -2.68 -2.98
CA LEU A 54 7.13 -2.07 -2.53
C LEU A 54 7.35 -0.82 -1.68
N VAL A 55 8.36 -0.83 -0.81
CA VAL A 55 8.72 0.36 -0.01
C VAL A 55 9.18 1.50 -0.92
N ILE A 56 10.02 1.19 -1.92
CA ILE A 56 10.47 2.18 -2.92
C ILE A 56 9.26 2.73 -3.71
N PHE A 57 8.38 1.85 -4.17
CA PHE A 57 7.18 2.25 -4.92
C PHE A 57 6.20 3.05 -4.04
N SER A 58 6.03 2.68 -2.76
CA SER A 58 5.26 3.48 -1.79
C SER A 58 5.85 4.87 -1.61
N GLY A 59 7.18 4.97 -1.53
CA GLY A 59 7.90 6.24 -1.50
C GLY A 59 7.64 7.07 -2.76
N LEU A 60 7.65 6.44 -3.95
CA LEU A 60 7.33 7.11 -5.21
C LEU A 60 5.90 7.68 -5.19
N ILE A 61 4.92 6.87 -4.76
CA ILE A 61 3.52 7.30 -4.60
C ILE A 61 3.43 8.49 -3.65
N LEU A 62 4.06 8.39 -2.49
CA LEU A 62 4.08 9.47 -1.52
C LEU A 62 4.77 10.74 -2.06
N GLY A 63 5.85 10.57 -2.83
CA GLY A 63 6.51 11.66 -3.54
C GLY A 63 5.58 12.39 -4.52
N VAL A 64 4.77 11.64 -5.27
CA VAL A 64 3.72 12.19 -6.15
C VAL A 64 2.65 12.92 -5.35
N MET A 65 2.26 12.42 -4.17
CA MET A 65 1.33 13.10 -3.27
C MET A 65 1.92 14.40 -2.72
N PHE A 66 3.19 14.40 -2.31
CA PHE A 66 3.88 15.61 -1.85
C PHE A 66 3.99 16.66 -2.96
N ASP A 67 4.34 16.27 -4.19
CA ASP A 67 4.36 17.21 -5.33
C ASP A 67 2.96 17.79 -5.60
N GLY A 68 1.91 16.99 -5.45
CA GLY A 68 0.52 17.45 -5.49
C GLY A 68 0.21 18.50 -4.44
N GLY A 69 0.60 18.26 -3.19
CA GLY A 69 0.48 19.21 -2.07
C GLY A 69 1.26 20.50 -2.29
N VAL A 70 2.49 20.39 -2.79
CA VAL A 70 3.35 21.54 -3.14
C VAL A 70 2.70 22.43 -4.22
N ARG A 71 2.08 21.81 -5.24
CA ARG A 71 1.35 22.54 -6.30
C ARG A 71 0.09 23.20 -5.75
N LEU A 72 -0.65 22.52 -4.87
CA LEU A 72 -1.85 23.07 -4.25
C LEU A 72 -1.48 24.29 -3.37
N LEU A 73 -0.45 24.15 -2.52
CA LEU A 73 0.05 25.24 -1.68
C LEU A 73 0.56 26.41 -2.52
N GLY A 74 1.12 26.13 -3.70
CA GLY A 74 1.58 27.14 -4.64
C GLY A 74 0.49 27.99 -5.29
N ARG A 75 -0.78 27.57 -5.20
CA ARG A 75 -1.93 28.36 -5.66
C ARG A 75 -2.35 29.42 -4.65
N VAL A 76 -1.99 29.20 -3.38
CA VAL A 76 -2.42 30.05 -2.25
C VAL A 76 -1.26 30.90 -1.74
N THR A 77 -0.02 30.43 -1.85
CA THR A 77 1.15 31.06 -1.25
C THR A 77 2.25 31.34 -2.29
N PRO A 78 2.81 32.57 -2.34
CA PRO A 78 3.88 32.94 -3.27
C PRO A 78 5.28 32.49 -2.82
N ILE A 79 5.38 31.47 -1.95
CA ILE A 79 6.66 31.00 -1.38
C ILE A 79 7.38 30.10 -2.39
N GLY A 80 8.73 30.03 -2.32
CA GLY A 80 9.54 29.16 -3.18
C GLY A 80 9.21 27.67 -3.00
N ARG A 81 9.45 26.87 -4.05
CA ARG A 81 9.12 25.42 -4.09
C ARG A 81 9.72 24.66 -2.91
N GLY A 82 10.97 24.94 -2.51
CA GLY A 82 11.64 24.26 -1.40
C GLY A 82 10.91 24.45 -0.06
N TRP A 83 10.49 25.67 0.24
CA TRP A 83 9.72 25.97 1.44
C TRP A 83 8.34 25.32 1.44
N ARG A 84 7.66 25.32 0.29
CA ARG A 84 6.37 24.60 0.15
C ARG A 84 6.53 23.10 0.38
N LEU A 85 7.59 22.50 -0.16
CA LEU A 85 7.89 21.08 0.05
C LEU A 85 8.16 20.81 1.53
N LEU A 86 8.96 21.65 2.19
CA LEU A 86 9.23 21.52 3.63
C LEU A 86 7.94 21.55 4.44
N ILE A 87 7.05 22.52 4.16
CA ILE A 87 5.76 22.66 4.88
C ILE A 87 4.89 21.42 4.66
N VAL A 88 4.77 20.94 3.42
CA VAL A 88 3.94 19.77 3.09
C VAL A 88 4.48 18.51 3.75
N VAL A 89 5.78 18.25 3.65
CA VAL A 89 6.41 17.05 4.23
C VAL A 89 6.38 17.11 5.76
N LEU A 90 6.76 18.25 6.35
CA LEU A 90 6.73 18.41 7.81
C LEU A 90 5.30 18.31 8.35
N GLY A 91 4.34 18.96 7.68
CA GLY A 91 2.92 18.87 8.03
C GLY A 91 2.39 17.45 7.97
N ALA A 92 2.66 16.72 6.89
CA ALA A 92 2.26 15.31 6.75
C ALA A 92 2.94 14.43 7.81
N THR A 93 4.23 14.62 8.05
CA THR A 93 4.98 13.85 9.05
C THR A 93 4.46 14.10 10.47
N LEU A 94 4.28 15.37 10.85
CA LEU A 94 3.73 15.74 12.16
C LEU A 94 2.28 15.25 12.32
N PHE A 95 1.47 15.33 11.27
CA PHE A 95 0.11 14.78 11.27
C PHE A 95 0.13 13.28 11.52
N LEU A 96 0.91 12.51 10.77
CA LEU A 96 1.01 11.06 10.94
C LEU A 96 1.55 10.65 12.32
N LEU A 97 2.61 11.31 12.79
CA LEU A 97 3.16 11.07 14.12
C LEU A 97 2.17 11.45 15.23
N GLY A 98 1.48 12.57 15.07
CA GLY A 98 0.43 13.02 16.00
C GLY A 98 -0.72 12.03 16.08
N VAL A 99 -1.22 11.57 14.95
CA VAL A 99 -2.27 10.53 14.89
C VAL A 99 -1.78 9.24 15.54
N PHE A 100 -0.55 8.82 15.23
CA PHE A 100 0.02 7.61 15.80
C PHE A 100 0.15 7.69 17.33
N TYR A 101 0.61 8.83 17.84
CA TYR A 101 0.72 9.08 19.29
C TYR A 101 -0.65 9.09 19.96
N LEU A 102 -1.60 9.87 19.41
CA LEU A 102 -2.95 9.98 19.97
C LEU A 102 -3.71 8.66 19.91
N THR A 103 -3.53 7.90 18.82
CA THR A 103 -4.11 6.56 18.67
C THR A 103 -3.54 5.62 19.74
N GLY A 104 -2.22 5.61 19.91
CA GLY A 104 -1.57 4.75 20.91
C GLY A 104 -2.09 5.01 22.32
N VAL A 105 -2.12 6.29 22.74
CA VAL A 105 -2.59 6.68 24.08
C VAL A 105 -4.11 6.50 24.22
N GLY A 106 -4.88 7.02 23.25
CA GLY A 106 -6.33 7.03 23.30
C GLY A 106 -6.95 5.64 23.20
N ILE A 107 -6.52 4.85 22.22
CA ILE A 107 -7.07 3.49 22.00
C ILE A 107 -6.69 2.56 23.15
N VAL A 108 -5.46 2.60 23.66
CA VAL A 108 -5.06 1.77 24.81
C VAL A 108 -5.93 2.08 26.05
N ALA A 109 -6.19 3.36 26.32
CA ALA A 109 -7.06 3.75 27.43
C ALA A 109 -8.50 3.21 27.24
N GLN A 110 -9.08 3.33 26.04
CA GLN A 110 -10.43 2.85 25.74
C GLN A 110 -10.53 1.32 25.73
N VAL A 111 -9.49 0.62 25.25
CA VAL A 111 -9.42 -0.85 25.32
C VAL A 111 -9.40 -1.33 26.77
N ASN A 112 -8.66 -0.66 27.66
CA ASN A 112 -8.67 -0.98 29.10
C ASN A 112 -10.04 -0.71 29.73
N GLN A 113 -10.69 0.40 29.38
CA GLN A 113 -12.04 0.71 29.82
C GLN A 113 -13.07 -0.31 29.31
N LEU A 114 -12.99 -0.70 28.03
CA LEU A 114 -13.83 -1.75 27.46
C LEU A 114 -13.67 -3.08 28.21
N ARG A 115 -12.41 -3.46 28.54
CA ARG A 115 -12.12 -4.66 29.32
C ARG A 115 -12.79 -4.62 30.68
N ALA A 116 -12.63 -3.53 31.43
CA ALA A 116 -13.27 -3.35 32.71
C ALA A 116 -14.82 -3.38 32.63
N THR A 117 -15.39 -2.79 31.57
CA THR A 117 -16.84 -2.82 31.31
C THR A 117 -17.32 -4.23 31.01
N LEU A 118 -16.61 -5.00 30.18
CA LEU A 118 -16.96 -6.40 29.88
C LEU A 118 -16.85 -7.29 31.09
N GLU A 119 -15.81 -7.13 31.93
CA GLU A 119 -15.64 -7.84 33.20
C GLU A 119 -16.81 -7.53 34.14
N GLY A 120 -17.20 -6.27 34.28
CA GLY A 120 -18.36 -5.87 35.12
C GLY A 120 -19.70 -6.38 34.59
N GLN A 121 -19.91 -6.40 33.25
CA GLN A 121 -21.15 -6.92 32.67
C GLN A 121 -21.26 -8.45 32.78
N THR A 122 -20.17 -9.18 32.63
CA THR A 122 -20.18 -10.64 32.82
C THR A 122 -20.59 -11.02 34.25
N VAL A 123 -20.09 -10.29 35.24
CA VAL A 123 -20.51 -10.50 36.67
C VAL A 123 -22.01 -10.21 36.84
N ARG A 124 -22.54 -9.14 36.24
CA ARG A 124 -23.98 -8.80 36.35
C ARG A 124 -24.86 -9.82 35.63
N VAL A 125 -24.48 -10.26 34.44
CA VAL A 125 -25.25 -11.25 33.67
C VAL A 125 -25.24 -12.60 34.39
N THR A 126 -24.10 -13.04 34.91
CA THR A 126 -24.04 -14.29 35.70
C THR A 126 -24.87 -14.21 36.99
N ALA A 127 -24.80 -13.09 37.72
CA ALA A 127 -25.61 -12.88 38.91
C ALA A 127 -27.12 -12.88 38.58
N TRP A 128 -27.53 -12.24 37.50
CA TRP A 128 -28.93 -12.23 37.07
C TRP A 128 -29.43 -13.62 36.64
N LEU A 129 -28.63 -14.36 35.83
CA LEU A 129 -28.95 -15.73 35.42
C LEU A 129 -29.05 -16.68 36.60
N THR A 130 -28.18 -16.54 37.58
CA THR A 130 -28.23 -17.31 38.83
C THR A 130 -29.49 -16.97 39.64
N ALA A 131 -29.89 -15.71 39.70
CA ALA A 131 -31.12 -15.27 40.40
C ALA A 131 -32.40 -15.77 39.73
N GLN A 132 -32.38 -16.03 38.42
CA GLN A 132 -33.51 -16.61 37.66
C GLN A 132 -33.55 -18.15 37.69
N GLY A 133 -32.63 -18.80 38.42
CA GLY A 133 -32.56 -20.27 38.49
C GLY A 133 -32.09 -20.94 37.17
N VAL A 134 -31.72 -20.16 36.16
CA VAL A 134 -31.12 -20.66 34.95
C VAL A 134 -29.62 -20.78 35.25
N MET A 135 -29.16 -21.98 35.57
CA MET A 135 -27.71 -22.26 35.62
C MET A 135 -27.20 -22.56 34.21
N PRO A 136 -26.71 -21.58 33.43
CA PRO A 136 -25.83 -21.89 32.34
C PRO A 136 -24.58 -22.48 32.94
N GLY A 137 -24.03 -23.56 32.40
CA GLY A 137 -22.76 -24.06 32.88
C GLY A 137 -21.79 -22.89 32.99
N ALA A 138 -21.23 -22.63 34.16
CA ALA A 138 -20.29 -21.51 34.40
C ALA A 138 -19.12 -21.49 33.40
N SER A 139 -18.89 -22.61 32.67
CA SER A 139 -17.98 -22.80 31.57
C SER A 139 -18.37 -22.00 30.31
N ASP A 140 -19.65 -21.86 29.96
CA ASP A 140 -20.07 -21.30 28.66
C ASP A 140 -20.01 -19.76 28.67
N VAL A 141 -20.50 -19.13 29.75
CA VAL A 141 -20.41 -17.67 29.90
C VAL A 141 -18.95 -17.22 30.10
N SER A 142 -18.17 -17.97 30.90
CA SER A 142 -16.74 -17.71 31.08
C SER A 142 -15.91 -18.00 29.84
N GLY A 143 -16.38 -18.89 28.95
CA GLY A 143 -15.78 -19.17 27.63
C GLY A 143 -15.95 -17.99 26.67
N ILE A 144 -17.17 -17.47 26.54
CA ILE A 144 -17.48 -16.30 25.71
C ILE A 144 -16.73 -15.06 26.22
N ALA A 145 -16.72 -14.83 27.57
CA ALA A 145 -15.99 -13.74 28.17
C ALA A 145 -14.48 -13.85 27.91
N ARG A 146 -13.87 -15.03 28.07
CA ARG A 146 -12.46 -15.27 27.76
C ARG A 146 -12.15 -15.06 26.28
N GLN A 147 -13.04 -15.46 25.38
CA GLN A 147 -12.88 -15.25 23.95
C GLN A 147 -12.98 -13.77 23.56
N ALA A 148 -13.91 -13.02 24.16
CA ALA A 148 -13.99 -11.57 24.01
C ALA A 148 -12.72 -10.88 24.55
N MET A 149 -12.27 -11.26 25.74
CA MET A 149 -11.05 -10.72 26.35
C MET A 149 -9.77 -11.07 25.57
N SER A 150 -9.68 -12.27 24.99
CA SER A 150 -8.55 -12.64 24.12
C SER A 150 -8.54 -11.81 22.84
N SER A 151 -9.70 -11.43 22.31
CA SER A 151 -9.83 -10.54 21.15
C SER A 151 -9.40 -9.12 21.49
N VAL A 152 -9.75 -8.61 22.67
CA VAL A 152 -9.25 -7.33 23.21
C VAL A 152 -7.73 -7.37 23.41
N GLY A 153 -7.17 -8.49 23.90
CA GLY A 153 -5.73 -8.69 24.04
C GLY A 153 -4.97 -8.68 22.69
N ARG A 154 -5.62 -9.12 21.61
CA ARG A 154 -5.04 -9.01 20.25
C ARG A 154 -4.96 -7.57 19.76
N LEU A 155 -5.90 -6.70 20.12
CA LEU A 155 -5.83 -5.28 19.81
C LEU A 155 -4.58 -4.62 20.43
N THR A 156 -4.23 -4.99 21.67
CA THR A 156 -3.01 -4.48 22.31
C THR A 156 -1.72 -5.01 21.66
N SER A 157 -1.73 -6.25 21.14
CA SER A 157 -0.57 -6.80 20.42
C SER A 157 -0.35 -6.13 19.06
N TRP A 158 -1.42 -5.65 18.42
CA TRP A 158 -1.30 -4.84 17.20
C TRP A 158 -0.60 -3.51 17.45
N VAL A 159 -0.83 -2.89 18.61
CA VAL A 159 -0.08 -1.67 19.00
C VAL A 159 1.41 -1.98 19.18
N GLY A 160 1.78 -3.16 19.67
CA GLY A 160 3.18 -3.59 19.80
C GLY A 160 3.88 -3.82 18.44
N SER A 161 3.16 -4.27 17.40
CA SER A 161 3.69 -4.41 16.03
C SER A 161 3.89 -3.07 15.30
N ALA A 162 3.39 -2.00 15.87
CA ALA A 162 3.45 -0.66 15.32
C ALA A 162 4.89 -0.11 15.17
N VAL A 163 5.86 -0.60 15.94
CA VAL A 163 7.27 -0.19 15.81
C VAL A 163 7.83 -0.59 14.44
N GLY A 164 7.52 -1.80 13.96
CA GLY A 164 7.91 -2.23 12.61
C GLY A 164 7.23 -1.40 11.51
N ALA A 165 5.96 -1.06 11.71
CA ALA A 165 5.21 -0.20 10.80
C ALA A 165 5.81 1.23 10.75
N LEU A 166 6.22 1.79 11.89
CA LEU A 166 6.90 3.09 11.96
C LEU A 166 8.22 3.11 11.18
N THR A 167 9.02 2.04 11.31
CA THR A 167 10.28 1.93 10.55
C THR A 167 10.01 1.92 9.05
N THR A 168 9.02 1.14 8.59
CA THR A 168 8.62 1.10 7.19
C THR A 168 8.09 2.45 6.72
N LEU A 169 7.23 3.09 7.52
CA LEU A 169 6.69 4.43 7.24
C LEU A 169 7.80 5.48 7.15
N PHE A 170 8.81 5.41 8.02
CA PHE A 170 9.96 6.29 7.98
C PHE A 170 10.71 6.16 6.65
N PHE A 171 11.02 4.94 6.18
CA PHE A 171 11.65 4.75 4.88
C PHE A 171 10.79 5.26 3.73
N ILE A 172 9.46 5.04 3.77
CA ILE A 172 8.52 5.55 2.77
C ILE A 172 8.52 7.09 2.76
N LEU A 173 8.51 7.73 3.93
CA LEU A 173 8.58 9.20 4.06
C LEU A 173 9.89 9.76 3.51
N VAL A 174 11.02 9.15 3.87
CA VAL A 174 12.34 9.58 3.39
C VAL A 174 12.45 9.43 1.88
N LEU A 175 12.05 8.28 1.32
CA LEU A 175 12.03 8.06 -0.12
C LEU A 175 11.07 9.03 -0.83
N GLY A 176 9.87 9.24 -0.27
CA GLY A 176 8.90 10.20 -0.79
C GLY A 176 9.44 11.62 -0.82
N LEU A 177 10.15 12.03 0.22
CA LEU A 177 10.84 13.32 0.27
C LEU A 177 11.88 13.44 -0.86
N PHE A 178 12.75 12.45 -1.05
CA PHE A 178 13.76 12.48 -2.10
C PHE A 178 13.14 12.52 -3.50
N PHE A 179 12.10 11.70 -3.76
CA PHE A 179 11.38 11.72 -5.04
C PHE A 179 10.68 13.07 -5.30
N ALA A 180 10.12 13.70 -4.26
CA ALA A 180 9.47 15.00 -4.39
C ALA A 180 10.47 16.18 -4.50
N ALA A 181 11.65 16.06 -3.86
CA ALA A 181 12.66 17.11 -3.89
C ALA A 181 13.27 17.27 -5.30
N GLU A 182 13.67 16.16 -5.91
CA GLU A 182 14.40 16.18 -7.17
C GLU A 182 13.81 15.23 -8.23
N PRO A 183 12.56 15.39 -8.66
CA PRO A 183 11.90 14.45 -9.58
C PRO A 183 12.64 14.32 -10.93
N ARG A 184 13.30 15.40 -11.38
CA ARG A 184 14.05 15.40 -12.64
C ARG A 184 15.31 14.52 -12.63
N VAL A 185 15.90 14.27 -11.47
CA VAL A 185 17.09 13.39 -11.32
C VAL A 185 16.69 11.95 -11.58
N TYR A 186 15.59 11.51 -10.97
CA TYR A 186 15.07 10.15 -11.12
C TYR A 186 14.55 9.91 -12.54
N ASP A 187 13.85 10.88 -13.12
CA ASP A 187 13.34 10.82 -14.49
C ASP A 187 14.50 10.65 -15.48
N ARG A 188 15.56 11.45 -15.36
CA ARG A 188 16.77 11.33 -16.21
C ARG A 188 17.50 10.00 -15.97
N GLY A 189 17.59 9.53 -14.71
CA GLY A 189 18.23 8.27 -14.36
C GLY A 189 17.54 7.08 -15.05
N VAL A 190 16.23 7.03 -15.02
CA VAL A 190 15.45 5.97 -15.67
C VAL A 190 15.56 6.07 -17.20
N GLN A 191 15.48 7.29 -17.77
CA GLN A 191 15.65 7.49 -19.21
C GLN A 191 17.04 7.06 -19.72
N TRP A 192 18.09 7.20 -18.88
CA TRP A 192 19.44 6.76 -19.23
C TRP A 192 19.52 5.24 -19.44
N MET A 193 18.73 4.45 -18.70
CA MET A 193 18.69 2.99 -18.81
C MET A 193 17.99 2.50 -20.09
N ILE A 194 17.32 3.40 -20.84
CA ILE A 194 16.51 3.05 -22.00
C ILE A 194 17.25 3.38 -23.30
N PRO A 195 17.18 2.48 -24.32
CA PRO A 195 17.74 2.73 -25.65
C PRO A 195 17.24 4.06 -26.23
N GLN A 196 18.13 4.82 -26.86
CA GLN A 196 17.83 6.17 -27.39
C GLN A 196 16.59 6.21 -28.27
N ALA A 197 16.40 5.19 -29.12
CA ALA A 197 15.25 5.09 -30.04
C ALA A 197 13.87 5.01 -29.32
N SER A 198 13.84 4.59 -28.05
CA SER A 198 12.59 4.40 -27.28
C SER A 198 12.39 5.45 -26.19
N ARG A 199 13.35 6.37 -25.98
CA ARG A 199 13.32 7.34 -24.86
C ARG A 199 12.12 8.28 -24.92
N ALA A 200 11.81 8.83 -26.10
CA ALA A 200 10.71 9.77 -26.27
C ALA A 200 9.36 9.13 -25.92
N GLU A 201 9.14 7.92 -26.38
CA GLU A 201 7.91 7.17 -26.08
C GLU A 201 7.79 6.73 -24.64
N PHE A 202 8.91 6.32 -24.06
CA PHE A 202 8.96 5.99 -22.66
C PHE A 202 8.64 7.20 -21.78
N ALA A 203 9.21 8.38 -22.10
CA ALA A 203 8.91 9.62 -21.41
C ALA A 203 7.42 9.97 -21.46
N LEU A 204 6.79 9.86 -22.63
CA LEU A 204 5.33 10.06 -22.78
C LEU A 204 4.51 9.08 -21.95
N THR A 205 4.94 7.82 -21.90
CA THR A 205 4.25 6.80 -21.09
C THR A 205 4.35 7.11 -19.60
N ILE A 206 5.54 7.46 -19.11
CA ILE A 206 5.78 7.84 -17.71
C ILE A 206 4.99 9.11 -17.34
N ASP A 207 4.94 10.11 -18.22
CA ASP A 207 4.14 11.32 -17.98
C ASP A 207 2.65 11.01 -17.84
N ARG A 208 2.10 10.16 -18.71
CA ARG A 208 0.70 9.71 -18.60
C ARG A 208 0.46 8.89 -17.33
N MET A 209 1.36 7.98 -16.98
CA MET A 209 1.29 7.23 -15.72
C MET A 209 1.29 8.18 -14.51
N GLY A 210 2.20 9.14 -14.48
CA GLY A 210 2.29 10.15 -13.44
C GLY A 210 1.04 11.02 -13.34
N PHE A 211 0.44 11.41 -14.48
CA PHE A 211 -0.83 12.14 -14.51
C PHE A 211 -1.98 11.30 -13.93
N THR A 212 -2.11 10.05 -14.39
CA THR A 212 -3.15 9.12 -13.92
C THR A 212 -3.00 8.84 -12.42
N LEU A 213 -1.77 8.59 -11.98
CA LEU A 213 -1.47 8.33 -10.56
C LEU A 213 -1.83 9.54 -9.68
N ARG A 214 -1.45 10.76 -10.07
CA ARG A 214 -1.86 11.98 -9.33
C ARG A 214 -3.37 12.11 -9.23
N ARG A 215 -4.09 11.83 -10.30
CA ARG A 215 -5.56 11.92 -10.32
C ARG A 215 -6.21 10.84 -9.44
N LEU A 216 -5.70 9.61 -9.50
CA LEU A 216 -6.13 8.50 -8.64
C LEU A 216 -5.90 8.84 -7.16
N LEU A 217 -4.70 9.30 -6.80
CA LEU A 217 -4.34 9.64 -5.43
C LEU A 217 -5.14 10.84 -4.90
N ALA A 218 -5.38 11.86 -5.74
CA ALA A 218 -6.25 12.98 -5.36
C ALA A 218 -7.68 12.51 -5.07
N GLY A 219 -8.20 11.58 -5.87
CA GLY A 219 -9.50 10.95 -5.61
C GLY A 219 -9.51 10.17 -4.30
N LYS A 220 -8.49 9.36 -4.04
CA LYS A 220 -8.34 8.62 -2.77
C LYS A 220 -8.27 9.57 -1.58
N LEU A 221 -7.45 10.62 -1.64
CA LEU A 221 -7.35 11.60 -0.56
C LEU A 221 -8.68 12.30 -0.28
N LEU A 222 -9.44 12.62 -1.34
CA LEU A 222 -10.79 13.19 -1.18
C LEU A 222 -11.72 12.18 -0.50
N GLY A 223 -11.72 10.92 -0.92
CA GLY A 223 -12.50 9.85 -0.28
C GLY A 223 -12.15 9.70 1.19
N MET A 224 -10.86 9.61 1.53
CA MET A 224 -10.35 9.54 2.90
C MET A 224 -10.83 10.72 3.76
N LEU A 225 -10.78 11.93 3.21
CA LEU A 225 -11.25 13.14 3.90
C LEU A 225 -12.76 13.08 4.16
N VAL A 226 -13.54 12.73 3.14
CA VAL A 226 -15.01 12.64 3.26
C VAL A 226 -15.40 11.57 4.27
N GLU A 227 -14.83 10.37 4.17
CA GLU A 227 -15.12 9.25 5.08
C GLU A 227 -14.71 9.59 6.52
N GLY A 228 -13.52 10.17 6.72
CA GLY A 228 -13.05 10.60 8.04
C GLY A 228 -13.92 11.67 8.68
N VAL A 229 -14.32 12.68 7.91
CA VAL A 229 -15.18 13.77 8.39
C VAL A 229 -16.59 13.27 8.71
N LEU A 230 -17.19 12.45 7.84
CA LEU A 230 -18.51 11.87 8.09
C LEU A 230 -18.52 10.99 9.34
N THR A 231 -17.50 10.14 9.48
CA THR A 231 -17.33 9.30 10.67
C THR A 231 -17.20 10.15 11.93
N TRP A 232 -16.37 11.17 11.92
CA TRP A 232 -16.21 12.07 13.06
C TRP A 232 -17.54 12.70 13.46
N PHE A 233 -18.24 13.33 12.53
CA PHE A 233 -19.51 14.00 12.84
C PHE A 233 -20.58 13.02 13.32
N ALA A 234 -20.72 11.86 12.69
CA ALA A 234 -21.72 10.86 13.10
C ALA A 234 -21.43 10.31 14.49
N LEU A 235 -20.18 9.98 14.81
CA LEU A 235 -19.78 9.51 16.15
C LEU A 235 -19.90 10.62 17.21
N MET A 236 -19.62 11.87 16.85
CA MET A 236 -19.78 13.02 17.76
C MET A 236 -21.26 13.22 18.15
N ILE A 237 -22.19 13.11 17.19
CA ILE A 237 -23.63 13.21 17.46
C ILE A 237 -24.09 12.09 18.42
N GLY A 238 -23.54 10.87 18.27
CA GLY A 238 -23.87 9.74 19.13
C GLY A 238 -23.14 9.73 20.48
N GLY A 239 -22.37 10.77 20.81
CA GLY A 239 -21.63 10.86 22.08
C GLY A 239 -20.53 9.81 22.24
N VAL A 240 -20.04 9.23 21.13
CA VAL A 240 -18.98 8.22 21.17
C VAL A 240 -17.66 8.90 21.56
N PRO A 241 -16.93 8.38 22.58
CA PRO A 241 -15.65 8.94 22.97
C PRO A 241 -14.63 8.88 21.84
N LEU A 242 -13.67 9.80 21.84
CA LEU A 242 -12.62 9.90 20.83
C LEU A 242 -13.15 10.03 19.37
N ALA A 243 -14.38 10.54 19.15
CA ALA A 243 -15.03 10.63 17.85
C ALA A 243 -14.11 11.26 16.78
N MET A 244 -13.42 12.36 17.10
CA MET A 244 -12.48 13.02 16.18
C MET A 244 -11.29 12.09 15.83
N LEU A 245 -10.71 11.42 16.80
CA LEU A 245 -9.60 10.50 16.59
C LEU A 245 -10.03 9.31 15.74
N LEU A 246 -11.19 8.73 16.03
CA LEU A 246 -11.76 7.63 15.24
C LEU A 246 -12.06 8.05 13.81
N GLY A 247 -12.58 9.25 13.59
CA GLY A 247 -12.78 9.81 12.25
C GLY A 247 -11.46 9.95 11.49
N ILE A 248 -10.42 10.49 12.11
CA ILE A 248 -9.09 10.61 11.50
C ILE A 248 -8.51 9.23 11.16
N ILE A 249 -8.60 8.27 12.10
CA ILE A 249 -8.11 6.90 11.88
C ILE A 249 -8.87 6.25 10.72
N THR A 250 -10.19 6.37 10.69
CA THR A 250 -11.04 5.83 9.60
C THR A 250 -10.62 6.42 8.26
N GLY A 251 -10.47 7.75 8.18
CA GLY A 251 -10.01 8.41 6.97
C GLY A 251 -8.62 7.93 6.51
N ILE A 252 -7.67 7.73 7.42
CA ILE A 252 -6.33 7.20 7.06
C ILE A 252 -6.43 5.74 6.60
N LEU A 253 -7.17 4.92 7.33
CA LEU A 253 -7.34 3.50 7.02
C LEU A 253 -8.10 3.27 5.71
N ALA A 254 -8.94 4.20 5.28
CA ALA A 254 -9.63 4.16 3.98
C ALA A 254 -8.66 4.13 2.78
N PHE A 255 -7.40 4.48 2.97
CA PHE A 255 -6.36 4.26 1.95
C PHE A 255 -6.20 2.77 1.59
N ILE A 256 -6.42 1.86 2.54
CA ILE A 256 -6.29 0.41 2.39
C ILE A 256 -7.67 -0.20 2.16
N PRO A 257 -8.02 -0.60 0.93
CA PRO A 257 -9.35 -1.10 0.63
C PRO A 257 -9.76 -2.30 1.50
N ASN A 258 -11.01 -2.35 1.89
CA ASN A 258 -11.64 -3.43 2.67
C ASN A 258 -11.06 -3.64 4.08
N ILE A 259 -9.74 -3.78 4.24
CA ILE A 259 -9.09 -3.95 5.55
C ILE A 259 -9.25 -2.69 6.40
N GLY A 260 -9.06 -1.52 5.78
CA GLY A 260 -9.22 -0.24 6.46
C GLY A 260 -10.61 -0.07 7.06
N ALA A 261 -11.63 -0.33 6.26
CA ALA A 261 -13.02 -0.31 6.68
C ALA A 261 -13.31 -1.28 7.85
N PHE A 262 -12.83 -2.52 7.72
CA PHE A 262 -13.01 -3.53 8.79
C PHE A 262 -12.34 -3.12 10.10
N VAL A 263 -11.07 -2.70 10.03
CA VAL A 263 -10.30 -2.30 11.23
C VAL A 263 -10.90 -1.06 11.89
N SER A 264 -11.28 -0.05 11.11
CA SER A 264 -11.92 1.15 11.65
C SER A 264 -13.29 0.83 12.27
N GLY A 265 -14.08 -0.06 11.65
CA GLY A 265 -15.34 -0.54 12.20
C GLY A 265 -15.18 -1.23 13.56
N VAL A 266 -14.21 -2.15 13.66
CA VAL A 266 -13.91 -2.82 14.94
C VAL A 266 -13.51 -1.81 16.01
N LEU A 267 -12.65 -0.84 15.67
CA LEU A 267 -12.23 0.21 16.60
C LEU A 267 -13.39 1.10 17.06
N MET A 268 -14.24 1.56 16.09
CA MET A 268 -15.42 2.37 16.41
C MET A 268 -16.38 1.66 17.37
N VAL A 269 -16.69 0.40 17.07
CA VAL A 269 -17.60 -0.42 17.88
C VAL A 269 -17.01 -0.69 19.25
N ALA A 270 -15.72 -1.06 19.33
CA ALA A 270 -15.05 -1.30 20.62
C ALA A 270 -15.04 -0.05 21.51
N VAL A 271 -14.70 1.11 20.94
CA VAL A 271 -14.72 2.39 21.66
C VAL A 271 -16.15 2.80 22.02
N GLY A 272 -17.12 2.60 21.14
CA GLY A 272 -18.53 2.88 21.43
C GLY A 272 -19.05 2.08 22.61
N PHE A 273 -18.81 0.78 22.63
CA PHE A 273 -19.22 -0.10 23.74
C PHE A 273 -18.45 0.15 25.04
N SER A 274 -17.26 0.72 25.00
CA SER A 274 -16.53 1.10 26.22
C SER A 274 -17.26 2.18 27.01
N ALA A 275 -18.05 3.03 26.35
CA ALA A 275 -18.82 4.09 26.98
C ALA A 275 -20.25 3.66 27.37
N GLY A 276 -20.79 2.62 26.70
CA GLY A 276 -22.11 2.09 26.99
C GLY A 276 -22.75 1.36 25.81
N VAL A 277 -23.88 0.70 26.06
CA VAL A 277 -24.58 -0.06 25.02
C VAL A 277 -25.17 0.86 23.93
N GLU A 278 -25.76 1.98 24.35
CA GLU A 278 -26.36 2.96 23.43
C GLU A 278 -25.32 3.54 22.46
N THR A 279 -24.19 4.00 23.00
CA THR A 279 -23.04 4.50 22.21
C THR A 279 -22.44 3.42 21.33
N GLY A 280 -22.41 2.16 21.77
CA GLY A 280 -21.96 1.03 20.98
C GLY A 280 -22.87 0.73 19.79
N LEU A 281 -24.18 0.72 20.01
CA LEU A 281 -25.17 0.55 18.93
C LEU A 281 -25.15 1.71 17.94
N TRP A 282 -24.96 2.94 18.43
CA TRP A 282 -24.76 4.10 17.58
C TRP A 282 -23.51 3.99 16.71
N ALA A 283 -22.41 3.50 17.26
CA ALA A 283 -21.17 3.26 16.53
C ALA A 283 -21.36 2.22 15.41
N ILE A 284 -22.11 1.13 15.66
CA ILE A 284 -22.48 0.16 14.63
C ILE A 284 -23.30 0.85 13.52
N GLY A 285 -24.34 1.61 13.90
CA GLY A 285 -25.18 2.35 12.94
C GLY A 285 -24.34 3.32 12.08
N THR A 286 -23.44 4.07 12.73
CA THR A 286 -22.51 4.99 12.05
C THR A 286 -21.64 4.24 11.05
N TYR A 287 -21.06 3.11 11.44
CA TYR A 287 -20.25 2.28 10.55
C TYR A 287 -21.02 1.84 9.30
N VAL A 288 -22.22 1.29 9.49
CA VAL A 288 -23.05 0.83 8.38
C VAL A 288 -23.41 1.98 7.43
N VAL A 289 -23.81 3.13 7.98
CA VAL A 289 -24.19 4.31 7.17
C VAL A 289 -22.99 4.85 6.40
N VAL A 290 -21.85 5.03 7.07
CA VAL A 290 -20.64 5.57 6.43
C VAL A 290 -20.11 4.63 5.36
N GLN A 291 -20.05 3.32 5.60
CA GLN A 291 -19.59 2.35 4.61
C GLN A 291 -20.56 2.23 3.42
N THR A 292 -21.87 2.32 3.67
CA THR A 292 -22.86 2.36 2.60
C THR A 292 -22.70 3.61 1.75
N PHE A 293 -22.52 4.77 2.40
CA PHE A 293 -22.29 6.04 1.70
C PHE A 293 -20.98 6.01 0.90
N ASP A 294 -19.89 5.49 1.46
CA ASP A 294 -18.64 5.33 0.74
C ASP A 294 -18.82 4.47 -0.51
N GLY A 295 -19.38 3.27 -0.37
CA GLY A 295 -19.56 2.33 -1.47
C GLY A 295 -20.49 2.84 -2.59
N TYR A 296 -21.57 3.54 -2.26
CA TYR A 296 -22.57 3.98 -3.25
C TYR A 296 -22.37 5.41 -3.76
N VAL A 297 -21.68 6.27 -3.03
CA VAL A 297 -21.51 7.69 -3.40
C VAL A 297 -20.05 8.03 -3.66
N VAL A 298 -19.17 7.82 -2.67
CA VAL A 298 -17.77 8.28 -2.74
C VAL A 298 -16.99 7.46 -3.76
N ALA A 299 -17.01 6.14 -3.66
CA ALA A 299 -16.29 5.26 -4.55
C ALA A 299 -16.68 5.45 -6.03
N PRO A 300 -17.95 5.51 -6.42
CA PRO A 300 -18.32 5.81 -7.81
C PRO A 300 -17.93 7.22 -8.27
N MET A 301 -18.00 8.24 -7.40
CA MET A 301 -17.56 9.59 -7.75
C MET A 301 -16.06 9.66 -8.02
N VAL A 302 -15.27 8.97 -7.22
CA VAL A 302 -13.82 8.87 -7.40
C VAL A 302 -13.51 8.08 -8.67
N ALA A 303 -14.13 6.92 -8.87
CA ALA A 303 -13.89 6.05 -10.02
C ALA A 303 -14.19 6.76 -11.35
N LYS A 304 -15.31 7.45 -11.48
CA LYS A 304 -15.69 8.21 -12.70
C LYS A 304 -14.66 9.29 -13.08
N LYS A 305 -13.94 9.84 -12.10
CA LYS A 305 -12.97 10.92 -12.32
C LYS A 305 -11.53 10.42 -12.48
N THR A 306 -11.23 9.15 -12.20
CA THR A 306 -9.84 8.68 -12.12
C THR A 306 -9.46 7.72 -13.23
N VAL A 307 -9.87 6.49 -13.15
CA VAL A 307 -9.49 5.44 -14.12
C VAL A 307 -10.70 4.54 -14.29
N ASP A 308 -11.20 4.46 -15.53
CA ASP A 308 -12.32 3.56 -15.85
C ASP A 308 -11.82 2.11 -15.85
N MET A 309 -11.89 1.47 -14.67
CA MET A 309 -11.48 0.08 -14.48
C MET A 309 -12.68 -0.78 -14.05
N PRO A 310 -12.85 -1.97 -14.65
CA PRO A 310 -13.87 -2.91 -14.19
C PRO A 310 -13.64 -3.29 -12.72
N PRO A 311 -14.68 -3.27 -11.87
CA PRO A 311 -14.54 -3.59 -10.44
C PRO A 311 -13.94 -4.97 -10.19
N ALA A 312 -14.26 -5.98 -11.03
CA ALA A 312 -13.71 -7.31 -10.91
C ALA A 312 -12.19 -7.37 -11.11
N LEU A 313 -11.65 -6.53 -12.02
CA LEU A 313 -10.20 -6.44 -12.23
C LEU A 313 -9.51 -5.83 -11.01
N THR A 314 -10.10 -4.79 -10.44
CA THR A 314 -9.56 -4.13 -9.25
C THR A 314 -9.57 -5.07 -8.05
N LEU A 315 -10.69 -5.75 -7.79
CA LEU A 315 -10.81 -6.74 -6.70
C LEU A 315 -9.85 -7.91 -6.91
N GLY A 316 -9.77 -8.47 -8.12
CA GLY A 316 -8.83 -9.54 -8.44
C GLY A 316 -7.37 -9.13 -8.20
N ALA A 317 -7.00 -7.93 -8.63
CA ALA A 317 -5.66 -7.38 -8.39
C ALA A 317 -5.39 -7.15 -6.89
N GLN A 318 -6.36 -6.68 -6.12
CA GLN A 318 -6.24 -6.52 -4.67
C GLN A 318 -6.02 -7.85 -3.96
N ILE A 319 -6.75 -8.90 -4.34
CA ILE A 319 -6.58 -10.25 -3.79
C ILE A 319 -5.18 -10.78 -4.12
N LEU A 320 -4.76 -10.70 -5.39
CA LEU A 320 -3.44 -11.16 -5.82
C LEU A 320 -2.31 -10.37 -5.15
N ALA A 321 -2.41 -9.05 -5.12
CA ALA A 321 -1.41 -8.18 -4.50
C ALA A 321 -1.33 -8.43 -2.98
N SER A 322 -2.47 -8.64 -2.32
CA SER A 322 -2.51 -9.00 -0.89
C SER A 322 -1.83 -10.35 -0.62
N ALA A 323 -2.11 -11.36 -1.43
CA ALA A 323 -1.55 -12.71 -1.26
C ALA A 323 -0.03 -12.75 -1.52
N LEU A 324 0.45 -12.03 -2.53
CA LEU A 324 1.85 -12.03 -2.95
C LEU A 324 2.71 -11.04 -2.15
N MET A 325 2.16 -9.91 -1.77
CA MET A 325 2.89 -8.74 -1.31
C MET A 325 2.38 -8.20 0.04
N GLY A 326 1.41 -8.87 0.66
CA GLY A 326 0.85 -8.50 1.95
C GLY A 326 0.09 -7.16 1.93
N LEU A 327 0.06 -6.49 3.09
CA LEU A 327 -0.71 -5.26 3.31
C LEU A 327 -0.28 -4.11 2.39
N LEU A 328 1.02 -3.93 2.16
CA LEU A 328 1.53 -2.91 1.23
C LEU A 328 1.08 -3.19 -0.20
N GLY A 329 1.10 -4.45 -0.63
CA GLY A 329 0.60 -4.84 -1.94
C GLY A 329 -0.87 -4.51 -2.13
N LEU A 330 -1.71 -4.80 -1.13
CA LEU A 330 -3.12 -4.45 -1.14
C LEU A 330 -3.34 -2.93 -1.24
N ALA A 331 -2.64 -2.15 -0.43
CA ALA A 331 -2.75 -0.68 -0.41
C ALA A 331 -2.37 -0.04 -1.76
N LEU A 332 -1.41 -0.66 -2.47
CA LEU A 332 -0.86 -0.18 -3.74
C LEU A 332 -1.51 -0.81 -4.97
N ALA A 333 -2.38 -1.82 -4.80
CA ALA A 333 -2.97 -2.60 -5.89
C ALA A 333 -3.62 -1.73 -6.97
N ASP A 334 -4.44 -0.76 -6.57
CA ASP A 334 -5.12 0.15 -7.51
C ASP A 334 -4.13 0.98 -8.31
N SER A 335 -3.04 1.40 -7.67
CA SER A 335 -1.97 2.17 -8.32
C SER A 335 -1.21 1.33 -9.35
N PHE A 336 -0.93 0.06 -9.03
CA PHE A 336 -0.32 -0.88 -9.98
C PHE A 336 -1.22 -1.13 -11.19
N VAL A 337 -2.50 -1.43 -10.94
CA VAL A 337 -3.46 -1.70 -12.04
C VAL A 337 -3.62 -0.48 -12.94
N ALA A 338 -3.71 0.72 -12.36
CA ALA A 338 -3.79 1.96 -13.11
C ALA A 338 -2.56 2.18 -14.00
N MET A 339 -1.35 1.93 -13.49
CA MET A 339 -0.12 2.06 -14.26
C MET A 339 -0.02 1.02 -15.38
N ILE A 340 -0.39 -0.25 -15.08
CA ILE A 340 -0.40 -1.32 -16.09
C ILE A 340 -1.40 -0.98 -17.20
N LYS A 341 -2.61 -0.50 -16.85
CA LYS A 341 -3.63 -0.08 -17.82
C LYS A 341 -3.08 1.00 -18.76
N VAL A 342 -2.49 2.07 -18.21
CA VAL A 342 -1.89 3.15 -19.01
C VAL A 342 -0.79 2.61 -19.93
N ALA A 343 0.06 1.69 -19.46
CA ALA A 343 1.10 1.09 -20.28
C ALA A 343 0.51 0.29 -21.45
N MET A 344 -0.56 -0.49 -21.20
CA MET A 344 -1.23 -1.29 -22.23
C MET A 344 -1.97 -0.41 -23.24
N GLU A 345 -2.66 0.64 -22.81
CA GLU A 345 -3.33 1.61 -23.69
C GLU A 345 -2.34 2.28 -24.62
N ARG A 346 -1.21 2.76 -24.09
CA ARG A 346 -0.15 3.36 -24.90
C ARG A 346 0.43 2.38 -25.91
N ARG A 347 0.60 1.13 -25.54
CA ARG A 347 1.09 0.10 -26.46
C ARG A 347 0.09 -0.15 -27.59
N ALA A 348 -1.21 -0.23 -27.28
CA ALA A 348 -2.26 -0.43 -28.29
C ALA A 348 -2.38 0.77 -29.26
N GLU A 349 -2.34 2.01 -28.74
CA GLU A 349 -2.31 3.23 -29.56
C GLU A 349 -1.15 3.19 -30.56
N ARG A 350 0.02 2.84 -30.10
CA ARG A 350 1.26 2.74 -30.91
C ARG A 350 1.18 1.69 -32.00
N GLU A 351 0.60 0.53 -31.70
CA GLU A 351 0.39 -0.52 -32.71
C GLU A 351 -0.62 -0.07 -33.76
N GLY A 352 -1.64 0.69 -33.38
CA GLY A 352 -2.60 1.33 -34.30
C GLY A 352 -1.94 2.35 -35.24
N GLU A 353 -1.11 3.26 -34.69
CA GLU A 353 -0.37 4.25 -35.47
C GLU A 353 0.59 3.58 -36.48
N ARG A 354 1.30 2.53 -36.07
CA ARG A 354 2.19 1.77 -36.95
C ARG A 354 1.46 1.05 -38.09
N ARG A 355 0.21 0.57 -37.82
CA ARG A 355 -0.61 -0.04 -38.87
C ARG A 355 -1.11 1.00 -39.88
N ALA A 356 -1.51 2.19 -39.40
CA ALA A 356 -1.99 3.27 -40.26
C ALA A 356 -0.89 3.87 -41.18
N THR A 357 0.37 3.79 -40.73
CA THR A 357 1.54 4.30 -41.49
C THR A 357 2.18 3.27 -42.41
N ARG A 358 1.76 2.00 -42.43
CA ARG A 358 2.22 1.01 -43.40
C ARG A 358 1.49 1.22 -44.72
N PRO A 359 2.21 1.56 -45.81
CA PRO A 359 1.61 1.59 -47.14
C PRO A 359 1.13 0.18 -47.51
N SER A 360 -0.09 0.10 -48.03
CA SER A 360 -0.70 -1.12 -48.59
C SER A 360 0.07 -1.65 -49.78
#